data_f047de982cad108cf17afabd2117ac30
#
_entry.id   f047de982cad108cf17afabd2117ac30
#
_cell.length_a   1.000
_cell.length_b   1.000
_cell.length_c   1.000
_cell.angle_alpha   90.00
_cell.angle_beta   90.00
_cell.angle_gamma   90.00
#
_symmetry.space_group_name_H-M   'P 1'
#
loop_
_entity.id
_entity.type
_entity.pdbx_description
1 polymer ?
#
loop_
_entity_poly.entity_id
_entity_poly.type
_entity_poly.pdbx_seq_one_letter_code
_entity_poly.pdbx_strand_id
1 'polypeptide(L)'
;MRLKDKVIIVTGGTSGIGQAIVERAVAEGARVLVHGIERADGEAVVAKLGAAAVLQVDDLIDPTSPARIVAAALAAFGRIDAVVNNAAIVARSNLATTSAANFDRMMAVNVRAPLLLIQAAFPQLKANEGCVLNIGSINAHSGQANLLDYSLAKGAMQTLSRNLANAHCADRVRVNHLNVGWVLTAREYTHQIEHGMPPDWPQHVPEQFAPSGRLIRPEEIAAAAVYWLGDESRPVSGAVVELEQYSIIGRNPNKSSTK
;
A
#
# COMPACT_ATOMS: atom_id res chain seq x y z
N MET A 1 -13.39 18.23 3.78
CA MET A 1 -11.94 17.89 3.77
C MET A 1 -11.64 17.05 5.02
N ARG A 2 -11.54 15.75 4.84
CA ARG A 2 -11.41 14.75 5.91
C ARG A 2 -9.98 14.64 6.46
N LEU A 3 -8.99 15.14 5.70
CA LEU A 3 -7.56 15.09 6.02
C LEU A 3 -6.94 16.49 6.15
N LYS A 4 -7.77 17.50 6.44
CA LYS A 4 -7.33 18.88 6.53
C LYS A 4 -6.13 19.01 7.48
N ASP A 5 -5.09 19.71 7.02
CA ASP A 5 -3.84 20.01 7.72
C ASP A 5 -2.98 18.80 8.14
N LYS A 6 -3.36 17.57 7.79
CA LYS A 6 -2.55 16.38 8.06
C LYS A 6 -1.37 16.31 7.08
N VAL A 7 -0.24 15.87 7.59
CA VAL A 7 0.97 15.57 6.81
C VAL A 7 1.13 14.06 6.71
N ILE A 8 1.18 13.56 5.48
CA ILE A 8 1.16 12.12 5.19
C ILE A 8 2.37 11.75 4.33
N ILE A 9 3.09 10.71 4.70
CA ILE A 9 4.10 10.08 3.86
C ILE A 9 3.43 8.93 3.09
N VAL A 10 3.59 8.89 1.75
CA VAL A 10 3.09 7.78 0.92
C VAL A 10 4.25 7.17 0.13
N THR A 11 4.61 5.93 0.45
CA THR A 11 5.63 5.20 -0.31
C THR A 11 5.03 4.61 -1.59
N GLY A 12 5.81 4.63 -2.70
CA GLY A 12 5.29 4.25 -4.01
C GLY A 12 4.14 5.16 -4.49
N GLY A 13 4.20 6.44 -4.11
CA GLY A 13 3.18 7.44 -4.41
C GLY A 13 3.23 8.00 -5.83
N THR A 14 4.15 7.55 -6.66
CA THR A 14 4.37 8.08 -8.02
C THR A 14 3.54 7.37 -9.09
N SER A 15 2.87 6.27 -8.76
CA SER A 15 2.05 5.52 -9.71
C SER A 15 0.96 4.68 -9.02
N GLY A 16 -0.01 4.21 -9.79
CA GLY A 16 -1.00 3.21 -9.38
C GLY A 16 -1.78 3.57 -8.12
N ILE A 17 -1.89 2.63 -7.19
CA ILE A 17 -2.64 2.80 -5.92
C ILE A 17 -2.05 3.94 -5.09
N GLY A 18 -0.72 4.01 -4.99
CA GLY A 18 -0.05 5.06 -4.21
C GLY A 18 -0.34 6.46 -4.75
N GLN A 19 -0.28 6.65 -6.06
CA GLN A 19 -0.63 7.92 -6.71
C GLN A 19 -2.08 8.31 -6.44
N ALA A 20 -3.01 7.38 -6.59
CA ALA A 20 -4.42 7.64 -6.30
C ALA A 20 -4.64 8.03 -4.83
N ILE A 21 -3.92 7.40 -3.88
CA ILE A 21 -3.96 7.79 -2.46
C ILE A 21 -3.41 9.20 -2.26
N VAL A 22 -2.28 9.54 -2.89
CA VAL A 22 -1.68 10.89 -2.84
C VAL A 22 -2.65 11.94 -3.35
N GLU A 23 -3.17 11.77 -4.56
CA GLU A 23 -4.09 12.71 -5.19
C GLU A 23 -5.37 12.88 -4.37
N ARG A 24 -5.93 11.79 -3.87
CA ARG A 24 -7.11 11.84 -3.01
C ARG A 24 -6.83 12.48 -1.66
N ALA A 25 -5.69 12.20 -1.03
CA ALA A 25 -5.33 12.80 0.26
C ALA A 25 -5.17 14.33 0.14
N VAL A 26 -4.53 14.82 -0.93
CA VAL A 26 -4.40 16.25 -1.20
C VAL A 26 -5.79 16.88 -1.46
N ALA A 27 -6.65 16.25 -2.23
CA ALA A 27 -8.03 16.71 -2.45
C ALA A 27 -8.85 16.79 -1.15
N GLU A 28 -8.50 15.98 -0.14
CA GLU A 28 -9.08 16.02 1.21
C GLU A 28 -8.36 16.97 2.18
N GLY A 29 -7.41 17.77 1.68
CA GLY A 29 -6.75 18.83 2.43
C GLY A 29 -5.44 18.43 3.13
N ALA A 30 -4.87 17.28 2.83
CA ALA A 30 -3.56 16.88 3.33
C ALA A 30 -2.41 17.54 2.58
N ARG A 31 -1.24 17.59 3.23
CA ARG A 31 0.07 17.78 2.59
C ARG A 31 0.77 16.45 2.53
N VAL A 32 1.39 16.12 1.41
CA VAL A 32 1.90 14.76 1.18
C VAL A 32 3.37 14.77 0.77
N LEU A 33 4.19 13.99 1.47
CA LEU A 33 5.47 13.57 0.91
C LEU A 33 5.24 12.35 0.02
N VAL A 34 5.49 12.54 -1.26
CA VAL A 34 5.41 11.50 -2.30
C VAL A 34 6.76 10.83 -2.41
N HIS A 35 6.84 9.54 -2.08
CA HIS A 35 8.06 8.77 -2.29
C HIS A 35 7.91 7.84 -3.49
N GLY A 36 8.98 7.72 -4.28
CA GLY A 36 9.11 6.77 -5.38
C GLY A 36 10.54 6.54 -5.78
N ILE A 37 10.76 5.66 -6.74
CA ILE A 37 12.09 5.36 -7.29
C ILE A 37 12.32 6.09 -8.62
N GLU A 38 11.28 6.29 -9.41
CA GLU A 38 11.35 6.95 -10.71
C GLU A 38 11.11 8.46 -10.54
N ARG A 39 12.16 9.25 -10.76
CA ARG A 39 12.14 10.70 -10.57
C ARG A 39 11.11 11.39 -11.47
N ALA A 40 11.09 11.05 -12.75
CA ALA A 40 10.21 11.70 -13.74
C ALA A 40 8.72 11.50 -13.39
N ASP A 41 8.33 10.30 -12.98
CA ASP A 41 6.95 10.02 -12.55
C ASP A 41 6.59 10.83 -11.30
N GLY A 42 7.52 10.90 -10.34
CA GLY A 42 7.33 11.68 -9.12
C GLY A 42 7.18 13.18 -9.39
N GLU A 43 8.04 13.76 -10.24
CA GLU A 43 7.97 15.16 -10.65
C GLU A 43 6.65 15.49 -11.35
N ALA A 44 6.15 14.58 -12.21
CA ALA A 44 4.85 14.73 -12.84
C ALA A 44 3.68 14.76 -11.85
N VAL A 45 3.73 13.91 -10.80
CA VAL A 45 2.70 13.88 -9.75
C VAL A 45 2.74 15.16 -8.93
N VAL A 46 3.90 15.57 -8.41
CA VAL A 46 3.97 16.76 -7.54
C VAL A 46 3.69 18.06 -8.29
N ALA A 47 4.04 18.14 -9.58
CA ALA A 47 3.70 19.30 -10.41
C ALA A 47 2.19 19.56 -10.51
N LYS A 48 1.38 18.51 -10.53
CA LYS A 48 -0.09 18.61 -10.53
C LYS A 48 -0.66 19.08 -9.20
N LEU A 49 0.03 18.76 -8.09
CA LEU A 49 -0.47 18.97 -6.73
C LEU A 49 0.06 20.25 -6.09
N GLY A 50 1.05 20.88 -6.71
CA GLY A 50 1.63 22.15 -6.27
C GLY A 50 2.23 22.09 -4.86
N ALA A 51 2.07 23.13 -4.09
CA ALA A 51 2.66 23.26 -2.74
C ALA A 51 2.17 22.23 -1.71
N ALA A 52 1.12 21.47 -2.03
CA ALA A 52 0.60 20.42 -1.15
C ALA A 52 1.42 19.13 -1.20
N ALA A 53 2.34 18.98 -2.15
CA ALA A 53 3.12 17.77 -2.32
C ALA A 53 4.61 18.07 -2.52
N VAL A 54 5.47 17.22 -1.94
CA VAL A 54 6.92 17.23 -2.19
C VAL A 54 7.38 15.83 -2.56
N LEU A 55 8.40 15.75 -3.41
CA LEU A 55 8.96 14.49 -3.87
C LEU A 55 10.21 14.11 -3.09
N GLN A 56 10.29 12.86 -2.68
CA GLN A 56 11.52 12.21 -2.21
C GLN A 56 11.80 10.97 -3.06
N VAL A 57 12.95 10.91 -3.68
CA VAL A 57 13.38 9.76 -4.50
C VAL A 57 14.42 8.96 -3.74
N ASP A 58 14.10 7.71 -3.44
CA ASP A 58 14.98 6.77 -2.73
C ASP A 58 14.67 5.32 -3.15
N ASP A 59 15.67 4.44 -3.04
CA ASP A 59 15.45 3.00 -3.15
C ASP A 59 15.26 2.38 -1.75
N LEU A 60 14.13 1.73 -1.53
CA LEU A 60 13.78 1.06 -0.26
C LEU A 60 14.63 -0.19 0.03
N ILE A 61 15.44 -0.65 -0.91
CA ILE A 61 16.47 -1.68 -0.65
C ILE A 61 17.54 -1.13 0.31
N ASP A 62 17.86 0.15 0.21
CA ASP A 62 18.78 0.83 1.13
C ASP A 62 18.12 1.00 2.51
N PRO A 63 18.65 0.36 3.58
CA PRO A 63 18.06 0.44 4.90
C PRO A 63 18.11 1.84 5.53
N THR A 64 18.84 2.79 4.95
CA THR A 64 18.92 4.17 5.42
C THR A 64 17.89 5.08 4.76
N SER A 65 17.25 4.66 3.67
CA SER A 65 16.25 5.44 2.94
C SER A 65 15.04 5.84 3.81
N PRO A 66 14.50 5.01 4.72
CA PRO A 66 13.39 5.39 5.57
C PRO A 66 13.67 6.64 6.44
N ALA A 67 14.87 6.74 6.97
CA ALA A 67 15.26 7.91 7.76
C ALA A 67 15.34 9.19 6.90
N ARG A 68 15.84 9.09 5.64
CA ARG A 68 15.87 10.23 4.71
C ARG A 68 14.46 10.67 4.31
N ILE A 69 13.55 9.73 4.08
CA ILE A 69 12.14 10.03 3.76
C ILE A 69 11.49 10.81 4.90
N VAL A 70 11.67 10.37 6.14
CA VAL A 70 11.15 11.07 7.33
C VAL A 70 11.76 12.47 7.46
N ALA A 71 13.08 12.59 7.32
CA ALA A 71 13.77 13.87 7.38
C ALA A 71 13.27 14.85 6.31
N ALA A 72 13.04 14.38 5.09
CA ALA A 72 12.48 15.20 4.01
C ALA A 72 11.05 15.69 4.32
N ALA A 73 10.20 14.84 4.90
CA ALA A 73 8.85 15.23 5.30
C ALA A 73 8.87 16.29 6.40
N LEU A 74 9.75 16.15 7.39
CA LEU A 74 9.92 17.11 8.47
C LEU A 74 10.49 18.45 7.97
N ALA A 75 11.47 18.41 7.07
CA ALA A 75 12.03 19.61 6.46
C ALA A 75 10.99 20.40 5.65
N ALA A 76 10.11 19.70 4.93
CA ALA A 76 9.08 20.32 4.09
C ALA A 76 7.88 20.83 4.88
N PHE A 77 7.43 20.09 5.89
CA PHE A 77 6.12 20.31 6.51
C PHE A 77 6.14 20.46 8.04
N GLY A 78 7.26 20.16 8.70
CA GLY A 78 7.45 20.33 10.15
C GLY A 78 6.78 19.28 11.05
N ARG A 79 5.98 18.37 10.50
CA ARG A 79 5.26 17.32 11.25
C ARG A 79 4.96 16.10 10.38
N ILE A 80 4.58 15.00 11.00
CA ILE A 80 4.06 13.80 10.33
C ILE A 80 2.87 13.28 11.14
N ASP A 81 1.72 13.13 10.47
CA ASP A 81 0.47 12.63 11.07
C ASP A 81 0.16 11.20 10.62
N ALA A 82 0.63 10.81 9.43
CA ALA A 82 0.39 9.46 8.94
C ALA A 82 1.50 8.96 8.03
N VAL A 83 1.64 7.62 8.01
CA VAL A 83 2.49 6.89 7.07
C VAL A 83 1.64 5.88 6.31
N VAL A 84 1.71 5.91 4.99
CA VAL A 84 1.13 4.91 4.09
C VAL A 84 2.25 4.07 3.49
N ASN A 85 2.39 2.83 3.93
CA ASN A 85 3.28 1.86 3.34
C ASN A 85 2.56 1.18 2.17
N ASN A 86 2.75 1.73 0.97
CA ASN A 86 2.16 1.22 -0.26
C ASN A 86 3.20 0.64 -1.22
N ALA A 87 4.43 1.17 -1.25
CA ALA A 87 5.48 0.64 -2.12
C ALA A 87 5.67 -0.86 -1.94
N ALA A 88 5.71 -1.58 -3.04
CA ALA A 88 5.98 -3.01 -3.06
C ALA A 88 6.60 -3.42 -4.39
N ILE A 89 7.44 -4.43 -4.33
CA ILE A 89 7.83 -5.21 -5.51
C ILE A 89 7.01 -6.49 -5.55
N VAL A 90 6.70 -6.92 -6.76
CA VAL A 90 6.04 -8.20 -7.05
C VAL A 90 6.91 -8.93 -8.04
N ALA A 91 7.31 -10.14 -7.70
CA ALA A 91 8.05 -11.03 -8.59
C ALA A 91 7.44 -12.43 -8.52
N ARG A 92 7.32 -13.07 -9.66
CA ARG A 92 6.85 -14.46 -9.72
C ARG A 92 7.91 -15.37 -9.13
N SER A 93 7.51 -16.21 -8.19
CA SER A 93 8.37 -17.20 -7.56
C SER A 93 7.52 -18.38 -7.03
N ASN A 94 8.13 -19.54 -6.97
CA ASN A 94 7.60 -20.74 -6.33
C ASN A 94 8.76 -21.49 -5.66
N LEU A 95 8.50 -22.62 -5.02
CA LEU A 95 9.51 -23.38 -4.29
C LEU A 95 10.72 -23.78 -5.16
N ALA A 96 10.51 -24.02 -6.45
CA ALA A 96 11.57 -24.43 -7.39
C ALA A 96 12.36 -23.23 -7.97
N THR A 97 11.76 -22.04 -8.03
CA THR A 97 12.33 -20.88 -8.74
C THR A 97 12.77 -19.74 -7.83
N THR A 98 12.38 -19.77 -6.54
CA THR A 98 12.85 -18.76 -5.58
C THR A 98 14.36 -18.91 -5.31
N SER A 99 14.99 -17.81 -4.92
CA SER A 99 16.39 -17.76 -4.52
C SER A 99 16.56 -16.88 -3.29
N ALA A 100 17.64 -17.06 -2.54
CA ALA A 100 17.95 -16.20 -1.40
C ALA A 100 17.96 -14.72 -1.81
N ALA A 101 18.58 -14.38 -2.94
CA ALA A 101 18.63 -13.00 -3.43
C ALA A 101 17.24 -12.41 -3.73
N ASN A 102 16.32 -13.18 -4.35
CA ASN A 102 14.96 -12.76 -4.60
C ASN A 102 14.17 -12.59 -3.30
N PHE A 103 14.29 -13.56 -2.41
CA PHE A 103 13.65 -13.52 -1.09
C PHE A 103 14.13 -12.31 -0.28
N ASP A 104 15.45 -12.10 -0.17
CA ASP A 104 16.03 -11.00 0.59
C ASP A 104 15.60 -9.64 0.02
N ARG A 105 15.59 -9.48 -1.31
CA ARG A 105 15.09 -8.27 -1.96
C ARG A 105 13.62 -8.03 -1.69
N MET A 106 12.79 -9.08 -1.77
CA MET A 106 11.35 -9.01 -1.48
C MET A 106 11.11 -8.57 -0.05
N MET A 107 11.79 -9.19 0.92
CA MET A 107 11.68 -8.85 2.32
C MET A 107 12.26 -7.46 2.64
N ALA A 108 13.33 -7.04 1.97
CA ALA A 108 13.91 -5.71 2.15
C ALA A 108 12.91 -4.60 1.80
N VAL A 109 12.28 -4.69 0.64
CA VAL A 109 11.34 -3.64 0.16
C VAL A 109 9.98 -3.75 0.83
N ASN A 110 9.40 -4.97 0.88
CA ASN A 110 8.01 -5.13 1.28
C ASN A 110 7.80 -5.23 2.79
N VAL A 111 8.86 -5.49 3.58
CA VAL A 111 8.74 -5.70 5.03
C VAL A 111 9.70 -4.82 5.83
N ARG A 112 11.02 -4.91 5.56
CA ARG A 112 12.02 -4.18 6.32
C ARG A 112 11.88 -2.67 6.18
N ALA A 113 11.72 -2.17 4.95
CA ALA A 113 11.59 -0.74 4.71
C ALA A 113 10.33 -0.14 5.38
N PRO A 114 9.12 -0.73 5.26
CA PRO A 114 7.96 -0.31 6.03
C PRO A 114 8.20 -0.27 7.54
N LEU A 115 8.80 -1.32 8.11
CA LEU A 115 9.13 -1.36 9.53
C LEU A 115 10.03 -0.18 9.94
N LEU A 116 11.13 0.03 9.21
CA LEU A 116 12.08 1.09 9.50
C LEU A 116 11.49 2.49 9.27
N LEU A 117 10.58 2.65 8.30
CA LEU A 117 9.87 3.90 8.08
C LEU A 117 8.93 4.23 9.23
N ILE A 118 8.17 3.25 9.71
CA ILE A 118 7.33 3.41 10.90
C ILE A 118 8.20 3.78 12.10
N GLN A 119 9.31 3.06 12.31
CA GLN A 119 10.24 3.32 13.42
C GLN A 119 10.79 4.76 13.37
N ALA A 120 11.24 5.21 12.21
CA ALA A 120 11.78 6.57 12.04
C ALA A 120 10.71 7.66 12.22
N ALA A 121 9.47 7.42 11.78
CA ALA A 121 8.35 8.35 11.92
C ALA A 121 7.70 8.30 13.32
N PHE A 122 7.96 7.26 14.11
CA PHE A 122 7.21 6.97 15.34
C PHE A 122 7.16 8.13 16.35
N PRO A 123 8.25 8.88 16.62
CA PRO A 123 8.18 10.03 17.53
C PRO A 123 7.13 11.06 17.10
N GLN A 124 7.01 11.32 15.80
CA GLN A 124 6.03 12.24 15.24
C GLN A 124 4.61 11.67 15.29
N LEU A 125 4.46 10.39 14.94
CA LEU A 125 3.17 9.70 15.02
C LEU A 125 2.64 9.71 16.46
N LYS A 126 3.49 9.48 17.45
CA LYS A 126 3.12 9.54 18.87
C LYS A 126 2.74 10.97 19.30
N ALA A 127 3.54 11.97 18.93
CA ALA A 127 3.28 13.37 19.27
C ALA A 127 1.97 13.92 18.68
N ASN A 128 1.56 13.40 17.52
CA ASN A 128 0.38 13.84 16.78
C ASN A 128 -0.83 12.89 16.93
N GLU A 129 -0.75 11.86 17.76
CA GLU A 129 -1.75 10.77 17.85
C GLU A 129 -2.10 10.22 16.46
N GLY A 130 -1.07 9.99 15.65
CA GLY A 130 -1.15 9.72 14.23
C GLY A 130 -1.56 8.29 13.89
N CYS A 131 -1.34 7.92 12.62
CA CYS A 131 -1.66 6.56 12.18
C CYS A 131 -0.70 6.03 11.12
N VAL A 132 -0.70 4.70 10.99
CA VAL A 132 -0.06 3.94 9.92
C VAL A 132 -1.14 3.20 9.14
N LEU A 133 -1.08 3.28 7.83
CA LEU A 133 -1.88 2.48 6.92
C LEU A 133 -0.97 1.63 6.06
N ASN A 134 -1.06 0.32 6.20
CA ASN A 134 -0.31 -0.63 5.38
C ASN A 134 -1.18 -1.16 4.25
N ILE A 135 -0.70 -1.04 3.01
CA ILE A 135 -1.36 -1.61 1.84
C ILE A 135 -0.85 -3.04 1.64
N GLY A 136 -1.69 -3.97 2.03
CA GLY A 136 -1.45 -5.40 1.95
C GLY A 136 -1.91 -6.01 0.64
N SER A 137 -2.21 -7.29 0.70
CA SER A 137 -2.78 -8.08 -0.41
C SER A 137 -3.60 -9.23 0.15
N ILE A 138 -4.63 -9.64 -0.57
CA ILE A 138 -5.36 -10.89 -0.29
C ILE A 138 -4.42 -12.10 -0.25
N ASN A 139 -3.27 -12.04 -0.92
CA ASN A 139 -2.23 -13.07 -0.86
C ASN A 139 -1.61 -13.26 0.54
N ALA A 140 -1.85 -12.33 1.48
CA ALA A 140 -1.46 -12.51 2.87
C ALA A 140 -2.20 -13.66 3.57
N HIS A 141 -3.38 -14.03 3.08
CA HIS A 141 -4.21 -15.08 3.68
C HIS A 141 -4.02 -16.46 3.04
N SER A 142 -3.92 -16.52 1.71
CA SER A 142 -4.02 -17.78 0.99
C SER A 142 -2.80 -18.11 0.13
N GLY A 143 -2.00 -17.12 -0.22
CA GLY A 143 -0.88 -17.29 -1.16
C GLY A 143 -1.31 -17.74 -2.55
N GLN A 144 -0.73 -17.17 -3.57
CA GLN A 144 -0.88 -17.62 -4.94
C GLN A 144 0.32 -18.48 -5.30
N ALA A 145 0.12 -19.63 -5.94
CA ALA A 145 1.14 -20.64 -6.15
C ALA A 145 2.43 -20.15 -6.83
N ASN A 146 2.33 -19.11 -7.65
CA ASN A 146 3.48 -18.49 -8.34
C ASN A 146 3.90 -17.12 -7.76
N LEU A 147 3.51 -16.81 -6.53
CA LEU A 147 3.87 -15.60 -5.80
C LEU A 147 4.34 -15.91 -4.37
N LEU A 148 5.19 -16.94 -4.20
CA LEU A 148 5.61 -17.45 -2.89
C LEU A 148 6.23 -16.35 -2.02
N ASP A 149 7.30 -15.70 -2.49
CA ASP A 149 8.04 -14.71 -1.71
C ASP A 149 7.17 -13.48 -1.41
N TYR A 150 6.35 -13.08 -2.37
CA TYR A 150 5.40 -11.97 -2.21
C TYR A 150 4.34 -12.28 -1.15
N SER A 151 3.75 -13.48 -1.18
CA SER A 151 2.74 -13.90 -0.19
C SER A 151 3.33 -13.94 1.22
N LEU A 152 4.55 -14.46 1.37
CA LEU A 152 5.27 -14.46 2.64
C LEU A 152 5.47 -13.03 3.16
N ALA A 153 5.93 -12.11 2.29
CA ALA A 153 6.13 -10.71 2.65
C ALA A 153 4.81 -10.02 3.05
N LYS A 154 3.72 -10.26 2.32
CA LYS A 154 2.41 -9.68 2.65
C LYS A 154 1.80 -10.26 3.92
N GLY A 155 2.01 -11.54 4.19
CA GLY A 155 1.68 -12.17 5.48
C GLY A 155 2.46 -11.55 6.65
N ALA A 156 3.76 -11.34 6.47
CA ALA A 156 4.61 -10.66 7.45
C ALA A 156 4.12 -9.23 7.76
N MET A 157 3.75 -8.45 6.72
CA MET A 157 3.19 -7.10 6.88
C MET A 157 1.87 -7.08 7.65
N GLN A 158 1.01 -8.06 7.41
CA GLN A 158 -0.25 -8.19 8.15
C GLN A 158 0.02 -8.47 9.64
N THR A 159 0.96 -9.35 9.95
CA THR A 159 1.37 -9.64 11.33
C THR A 159 2.01 -8.42 11.98
N LEU A 160 2.90 -7.70 11.28
CA LEU A 160 3.50 -6.46 11.75
C LEU A 160 2.42 -5.43 12.13
N SER A 161 1.39 -5.27 11.30
CA SER A 161 0.30 -4.32 11.55
C SER A 161 -0.43 -4.62 12.86
N ARG A 162 -0.76 -5.88 13.12
CA ARG A 162 -1.43 -6.31 14.35
C ARG A 162 -0.53 -6.18 15.58
N ASN A 163 0.76 -6.52 15.42
CA ASN A 163 1.73 -6.41 16.51
C ASN A 163 1.88 -4.94 16.95
N LEU A 164 2.13 -4.04 16.00
CA LEU A 164 2.30 -2.61 16.31
C LEU A 164 1.02 -1.97 16.85
N ALA A 165 -0.15 -2.35 16.34
CA ALA A 165 -1.43 -1.87 16.86
C ALA A 165 -1.61 -2.24 18.34
N ASN A 166 -1.26 -3.47 18.72
CA ASN A 166 -1.32 -3.93 20.10
C ASN A 166 -0.26 -3.24 20.98
N ALA A 167 0.98 -3.17 20.51
CA ALA A 167 2.10 -2.61 21.26
C ALA A 167 1.94 -1.11 21.56
N HIS A 168 1.29 -0.35 20.68
CA HIS A 168 1.24 1.10 20.72
C HIS A 168 -0.17 1.68 20.92
N CYS A 169 -1.12 0.88 21.38
CA CYS A 169 -2.48 1.37 21.68
C CYS A 169 -2.48 2.47 22.75
N ALA A 170 -1.65 2.36 23.78
CA ALA A 170 -1.50 3.39 24.82
C ALA A 170 -0.83 4.68 24.31
N ASP A 171 -0.04 4.61 23.24
CA ASP A 171 0.56 5.78 22.58
C ASP A 171 -0.43 6.50 21.65
N ARG A 172 -1.67 5.99 21.51
CA ARG A 172 -2.72 6.47 20.61
C ARG A 172 -2.33 6.50 19.14
N VAL A 173 -1.30 5.73 18.77
CA VAL A 173 -0.90 5.52 17.37
C VAL A 173 -1.72 4.35 16.82
N ARG A 174 -2.52 4.63 15.80
CA ARG A 174 -3.35 3.60 15.16
C ARG A 174 -2.57 2.96 14.00
N VAL A 175 -2.63 1.64 13.91
CA VAL A 175 -2.02 0.89 12.80
C VAL A 175 -3.07 -0.02 12.20
N ASN A 176 -3.44 0.23 10.94
CA ASN A 176 -4.44 -0.55 10.22
C ASN A 176 -3.90 -1.05 8.88
N HIS A 177 -4.57 -2.04 8.31
CA HIS A 177 -4.09 -2.78 7.16
C HIS A 177 -5.20 -3.02 6.16
N LEU A 178 -4.97 -2.73 4.87
CA LEU A 178 -5.88 -3.00 3.79
C LEU A 178 -5.31 -4.10 2.89
N ASN A 179 -5.88 -5.28 2.92
CA ASN A 179 -5.58 -6.33 1.96
C ASN A 179 -6.32 -6.04 0.66
N VAL A 180 -5.61 -5.57 -0.35
CA VAL A 180 -6.22 -5.26 -1.63
C VAL A 180 -6.28 -6.50 -2.53
N GLY A 181 -7.35 -6.59 -3.28
CA GLY A 181 -7.55 -7.61 -4.29
C GLY A 181 -6.87 -7.27 -5.61
N TRP A 182 -7.47 -7.69 -6.72
CA TRP A 182 -6.89 -7.43 -8.04
C TRP A 182 -7.28 -6.04 -8.54
N VAL A 183 -6.30 -5.14 -8.54
CA VAL A 183 -6.46 -3.72 -8.89
C VAL A 183 -5.87 -3.46 -10.27
N LEU A 184 -6.67 -2.88 -11.17
CA LEU A 184 -6.23 -2.49 -12.51
C LEU A 184 -5.44 -1.18 -12.45
N THR A 185 -4.13 -1.29 -12.34
CA THR A 185 -3.19 -0.18 -12.50
C THR A 185 -2.58 -0.19 -13.89
N ALA A 186 -1.99 0.92 -14.34
CA ALA A 186 -1.26 0.97 -15.62
C ALA A 186 -0.12 -0.07 -15.65
N ARG A 187 0.59 -0.24 -14.53
CA ARG A 187 1.66 -1.24 -14.41
C ARG A 187 1.12 -2.66 -14.49
N GLU A 188 -0.02 -2.95 -13.83
CA GLU A 188 -0.67 -4.26 -13.93
C GLU A 188 -1.14 -4.55 -15.35
N TYR A 189 -1.72 -3.55 -16.01
CA TYR A 189 -2.10 -3.67 -17.41
C TYR A 189 -0.91 -4.08 -18.29
N THR A 190 0.21 -3.34 -18.22
CA THR A 190 1.42 -3.63 -18.99
C THR A 190 2.00 -4.99 -18.63
N HIS A 191 2.06 -5.32 -17.34
CA HIS A 191 2.57 -6.61 -16.86
C HIS A 191 1.80 -7.80 -17.44
N GLN A 192 0.48 -7.73 -17.51
CA GLN A 192 -0.34 -8.79 -18.10
C GLN A 192 -0.11 -8.92 -19.61
N ILE A 193 0.06 -7.82 -20.34
CA ILE A 193 0.45 -7.83 -21.76
C ILE A 193 1.80 -8.51 -21.97
N GLU A 194 2.82 -8.17 -21.16
CA GLU A 194 4.14 -8.79 -21.20
C GLU A 194 4.10 -10.32 -20.94
N HIS A 195 3.06 -10.78 -20.24
CA HIS A 195 2.81 -12.20 -19.97
C HIS A 195 1.85 -12.85 -20.95
N GLY A 196 1.59 -12.21 -22.10
CA GLY A 196 0.85 -12.78 -23.23
C GLY A 196 -0.66 -12.57 -23.19
N MET A 197 -1.18 -11.73 -22.30
CA MET A 197 -2.59 -11.36 -22.34
C MET A 197 -2.86 -10.37 -23.50
N PRO A 198 -4.02 -10.46 -24.18
CA PRO A 198 -4.38 -9.55 -25.25
C PRO A 198 -4.64 -8.13 -24.69
N PRO A 199 -4.57 -7.06 -25.53
CA PRO A 199 -4.77 -5.67 -25.06
C PRO A 199 -6.14 -5.40 -24.41
N ASP A 200 -7.15 -6.15 -24.77
CA ASP A 200 -8.51 -6.05 -24.22
C ASP A 200 -8.77 -6.96 -23.01
N TRP A 201 -7.73 -7.60 -22.46
CA TRP A 201 -7.84 -8.54 -21.33
C TRP A 201 -8.66 -7.99 -20.13
N PRO A 202 -8.65 -6.68 -19.79
CA PRO A 202 -9.43 -6.22 -18.67
C PRO A 202 -10.94 -6.36 -18.85
N GLN A 203 -11.40 -6.49 -20.11
CA GLN A 203 -12.81 -6.71 -20.46
C GLN A 203 -13.22 -8.19 -20.42
N HIS A 204 -12.24 -9.09 -20.33
CA HIS A 204 -12.43 -10.54 -20.38
C HIS A 204 -11.99 -11.26 -19.10
N VAL A 205 -11.89 -10.53 -17.99
CA VAL A 205 -11.57 -11.14 -16.70
C VAL A 205 -12.71 -12.08 -16.28
N PRO A 206 -12.42 -13.36 -15.97
CA PRO A 206 -13.46 -14.28 -15.54
C PRO A 206 -14.22 -13.80 -14.31
N GLU A 207 -15.54 -14.01 -14.27
CA GLU A 207 -16.44 -13.60 -13.21
C GLU A 207 -15.97 -14.06 -11.80
N GLN A 208 -15.33 -15.21 -11.73
CA GLN A 208 -14.77 -15.72 -10.47
C GLN A 208 -13.71 -14.81 -9.84
N PHE A 209 -13.05 -13.95 -10.64
CA PHE A 209 -12.05 -12.96 -10.18
C PHE A 209 -12.59 -11.53 -10.19
N ALA A 210 -13.62 -11.27 -10.99
CA ALA A 210 -14.24 -9.95 -11.11
C ALA A 210 -15.79 -10.07 -11.19
N PRO A 211 -16.46 -10.46 -10.10
CA PRO A 211 -17.92 -10.67 -10.09
C PRO A 211 -18.72 -9.41 -10.47
N SER A 212 -18.17 -8.22 -10.28
CA SER A 212 -18.81 -6.96 -10.73
C SER A 212 -18.62 -6.65 -12.22
N GLY A 213 -17.99 -7.54 -12.99
CA GLY A 213 -17.68 -7.37 -14.42
C GLY A 213 -16.45 -6.50 -14.69
N ARG A 214 -15.70 -6.07 -13.67
CA ARG A 214 -14.47 -5.30 -13.81
C ARG A 214 -13.53 -5.46 -12.63
N LEU A 215 -12.27 -5.17 -12.82
CA LEU A 215 -11.29 -5.10 -11.72
C LEU A 215 -11.52 -3.85 -10.84
N ILE A 216 -10.98 -3.91 -9.63
CA ILE A 216 -10.93 -2.78 -8.70
C ILE A 216 -10.04 -1.67 -9.31
N ARG A 217 -10.42 -0.42 -9.11
CA ARG A 217 -9.63 0.74 -9.55
C ARG A 217 -8.82 1.35 -8.40
N PRO A 218 -7.66 1.97 -8.68
CA PRO A 218 -6.84 2.63 -7.66
C PRO A 218 -7.61 3.65 -6.81
N GLU A 219 -8.56 4.38 -7.42
CA GLU A 219 -9.37 5.39 -6.75
C GLU A 219 -10.30 4.81 -5.69
N GLU A 220 -10.74 3.56 -5.87
CA GLU A 220 -11.57 2.85 -4.90
C GLU A 220 -10.76 2.47 -3.65
N ILE A 221 -9.49 2.09 -3.82
CA ILE A 221 -8.57 1.88 -2.71
C ILE A 221 -8.25 3.22 -2.01
N ALA A 222 -8.04 4.28 -2.77
CA ALA A 222 -7.79 5.62 -2.22
C ALA A 222 -8.97 6.14 -1.39
N ALA A 223 -10.20 5.86 -1.82
CA ALA A 223 -11.41 6.23 -1.06
C ALA A 223 -11.46 5.53 0.31
N ALA A 224 -11.12 4.24 0.37
CA ALA A 224 -11.02 3.52 1.63
C ALA A 224 -9.85 4.02 2.49
N ALA A 225 -8.70 4.32 1.88
CA ALA A 225 -7.51 4.82 2.58
C ALA A 225 -7.81 6.14 3.34
N VAL A 226 -8.57 7.06 2.73
CA VAL A 226 -8.95 8.34 3.38
C VAL A 226 -9.69 8.12 4.70
N TYR A 227 -10.59 7.14 4.78
CA TYR A 227 -11.28 6.80 6.03
C TYR A 227 -10.27 6.40 7.13
N TRP A 228 -9.33 5.53 6.82
CA TRP A 228 -8.35 5.02 7.80
C TRP A 228 -7.31 6.07 8.20
N LEU A 229 -7.00 7.02 7.31
CA LEU A 229 -6.10 8.15 7.58
C LEU A 229 -6.79 9.27 8.36
N GLY A 230 -8.11 9.37 8.26
CA GLY A 230 -8.93 10.36 8.93
C GLY A 230 -9.22 10.04 10.40
N ASP A 231 -9.75 11.05 11.10
CA ASP A 231 -10.15 10.90 12.51
C ASP A 231 -11.44 10.09 12.68
N GLU A 232 -12.21 9.93 11.60
CA GLU A 232 -13.46 9.14 11.59
C GLU A 232 -13.23 7.66 11.91
N SER A 233 -12.01 7.13 11.66
CA SER A 233 -11.64 5.76 12.00
C SER A 233 -11.16 5.58 13.44
N ARG A 234 -11.08 6.66 14.24
CA ARG A 234 -10.71 6.59 15.65
C ARG A 234 -11.81 5.91 16.49
N PRO A 235 -11.46 5.12 17.49
CA PRO A 235 -10.13 4.77 17.97
C PRO A 235 -9.61 3.44 17.37
N VAL A 236 -10.13 2.98 16.23
CA VAL A 236 -9.86 1.65 15.68
C VAL A 236 -8.37 1.47 15.30
N SER A 237 -7.75 0.43 15.84
CA SER A 237 -6.39 0.02 15.54
C SER A 237 -6.32 -1.51 15.45
N GLY A 238 -5.44 -2.04 14.59
CA GLY A 238 -5.30 -3.48 14.37
C GLY A 238 -6.30 -4.08 13.38
N ALA A 239 -7.15 -3.25 12.76
CA ALA A 239 -8.05 -3.73 11.72
C ALA A 239 -7.27 -4.22 10.50
N VAL A 240 -7.67 -5.38 9.98
CA VAL A 240 -7.26 -5.92 8.69
C VAL A 240 -8.53 -6.03 7.86
N VAL A 241 -8.59 -5.23 6.80
CA VAL A 241 -9.79 -5.13 5.95
C VAL A 241 -9.47 -5.64 4.57
N GLU A 242 -10.31 -6.52 4.06
CA GLU A 242 -10.19 -7.02 2.70
C GLU A 242 -10.95 -6.09 1.75
N LEU A 243 -10.24 -5.55 0.77
CA LEU A 243 -10.81 -4.76 -0.32
C LEU A 243 -10.77 -5.62 -1.58
N GLU A 244 -11.69 -6.57 -1.62
CA GLU A 244 -11.89 -7.49 -2.73
C GLU A 244 -13.40 -7.64 -3.00
N GLN A 245 -13.75 -8.07 -4.21
CA GLN A 245 -15.13 -8.20 -4.68
C GLN A 245 -15.84 -9.47 -4.15
N TYR A 246 -15.11 -10.32 -3.46
CA TYR A 246 -15.61 -11.56 -2.86
C TYR A 246 -14.87 -11.86 -1.55
N SER A 247 -15.49 -12.65 -0.69
CA SER A 247 -14.83 -13.10 0.54
C SER A 247 -13.66 -14.02 0.24
N ILE A 248 -12.48 -13.69 0.75
CA ILE A 248 -11.28 -14.55 0.62
C ILE A 248 -11.33 -15.66 1.66
N ILE A 249 -11.65 -15.30 2.91
CA ILE A 249 -11.75 -16.28 4.02
C ILE A 249 -13.16 -16.82 4.06
N GLY A 250 -13.28 -18.14 4.03
CA GLY A 250 -14.56 -18.82 4.11
C GLY A 250 -15.36 -18.82 2.79
N ARG A 251 -14.73 -18.49 1.65
CA ARG A 251 -15.36 -18.64 0.35
C ARG A 251 -15.75 -20.09 0.14
N ASN A 252 -17.06 -20.33 0.04
CA ASN A 252 -17.58 -21.66 -0.27
C ASN A 252 -18.03 -21.67 -1.74
N PRO A 253 -17.24 -22.28 -2.65
CA PRO A 253 -17.61 -22.32 -4.06
C PRO A 253 -18.94 -23.05 -4.23
N ASN A 254 -19.81 -22.50 -5.07
CA ASN A 254 -21.09 -23.10 -5.37
C ASN A 254 -20.89 -24.44 -6.08
N LYS A 255 -21.36 -25.53 -5.47
CA LYS A 255 -21.22 -26.90 -6.03
C LYS A 255 -22.18 -27.17 -7.20
N SER A 256 -23.09 -26.25 -7.50
CA SER A 256 -24.12 -26.43 -8.54
C SER A 256 -23.75 -25.85 -9.90
N SER A 257 -22.55 -25.34 -10.12
CA SER A 257 -22.11 -24.82 -11.42
C SER A 257 -21.33 -25.84 -12.26
N THR A 258 -21.83 -27.05 -12.36
CA THR A 258 -21.55 -27.91 -13.52
C THR A 258 -22.63 -27.63 -14.56
N LYS A 259 -22.44 -26.61 -15.38
CA LYS A 259 -23.02 -26.46 -16.70
C LYS A 259 -21.94 -26.06 -17.67
#